data_07ff552cad3c717f92f609a1bde0ae94
#
_entry.id   07ff552cad3c717f92f609a1bde0ae94
#
_cell.length_a   1.000
_cell.length_b   1.000
_cell.length_c   1.000
_cell.angle_alpha   90.00
_cell.angle_beta   90.00
_cell.angle_gamma   90.00
#
_symmetry.space_group_name_H-M   'P 1'
#
loop_
_entity.id
_entity.type
_entity.pdbx_description
1 polymer ?
#
loop_
_entity_poly.entity_id
_entity_poly.type
_entity_poly.pdbx_seq_one_letter_code
_entity_poly.pdbx_strand_id
1 'polypeptide(L)'
;MLEMNKLYKNAEFLSNIAIIVVAILLTVVVVKRFIINSPTSAPEMKEVAVGDKLSIPNVSWEKSRRTLIVVLAQGCHFCAESAPFYRRLTEEVKKPGDVRFMALLPQSRTEGQKYLSDLGIPIQDVEQADLGSINVRGTPTLILVDNSGLVTASWVGKLEPDKEADVINKLQCENCGS
;
A
#
# COMPACT_ATOMS: atom_id res chain seq x y z
N MET A 1 -64.77 -4.35 -39.30
CA MET A 1 -64.14 -3.38 -38.34
C MET A 1 -63.81 -4.00 -37.00
N LEU A 2 -64.52 -4.97 -36.46
CA LEU A 2 -64.26 -5.57 -35.15
C LEU A 2 -63.01 -6.51 -35.12
N GLU A 3 -62.69 -7.17 -36.19
CA GLU A 3 -61.54 -8.08 -36.27
C GLU A 3 -60.19 -7.37 -36.29
N MET A 4 -60.08 -6.21 -36.98
CA MET A 4 -58.84 -5.41 -37.03
C MET A 4 -58.48 -4.85 -35.66
N ASN A 5 -59.44 -4.47 -34.83
CA ASN A 5 -59.22 -3.91 -33.48
C ASN A 5 -58.69 -4.96 -32.50
N LYS A 6 -59.05 -6.24 -32.70
CA LYS A 6 -58.56 -7.37 -31.91
C LYS A 6 -57.09 -7.72 -32.28
N LEU A 7 -56.76 -7.66 -33.55
CA LEU A 7 -55.40 -7.88 -34.05
C LEU A 7 -54.45 -6.78 -33.58
N TYR A 8 -54.87 -5.52 -33.54
CA TYR A 8 -54.05 -4.38 -33.04
C TYR A 8 -53.76 -4.51 -31.54
N LYS A 9 -54.79 -4.82 -30.72
CA LYS A 9 -54.61 -5.02 -29.27
C LYS A 9 -53.67 -6.19 -28.94
N ASN A 10 -53.73 -7.25 -29.73
CA ASN A 10 -52.86 -8.41 -29.52
C ASN A 10 -51.39 -8.07 -29.96
N ALA A 11 -51.23 -7.28 -31.01
CA ALA A 11 -49.90 -6.82 -31.46
C ALA A 11 -49.25 -5.86 -30.43
N GLU A 12 -49.99 -4.92 -29.85
CA GLU A 12 -49.54 -4.04 -28.76
C GLU A 12 -49.13 -4.83 -27.52
N PHE A 13 -49.96 -5.82 -27.14
CA PHE A 13 -49.71 -6.67 -25.98
C PHE A 13 -48.44 -7.53 -26.17
N LEU A 14 -48.25 -8.10 -27.34
CA LEU A 14 -47.05 -8.87 -27.70
C LEU A 14 -45.79 -7.99 -27.76
N SER A 15 -45.89 -6.76 -28.30
CA SER A 15 -44.79 -5.81 -28.33
C SER A 15 -44.34 -5.40 -26.91
N ASN A 16 -45.29 -5.12 -26.03
CA ASN A 16 -44.98 -4.73 -24.63
C ASN A 16 -44.32 -5.90 -23.88
N ILE A 17 -44.78 -7.14 -24.07
CA ILE A 17 -44.14 -8.34 -23.48
C ILE A 17 -42.72 -8.50 -24.02
N ALA A 18 -42.48 -8.34 -25.31
CA ALA A 18 -41.16 -8.45 -25.89
C ALA A 18 -40.17 -7.41 -25.31
N ILE A 19 -40.61 -6.16 -25.11
CA ILE A 19 -39.81 -5.11 -24.49
C ILE A 19 -39.46 -5.46 -23.04
N ILE A 20 -40.40 -5.96 -22.28
CA ILE A 20 -40.19 -6.39 -20.89
C ILE A 20 -39.19 -7.53 -20.81
N VAL A 21 -39.31 -8.54 -21.69
CA VAL A 21 -38.38 -9.68 -21.73
C VAL A 21 -36.94 -9.21 -22.09
N VAL A 22 -36.81 -8.33 -23.08
CA VAL A 22 -35.50 -7.76 -23.45
C VAL A 22 -34.92 -6.97 -22.29
N ALA A 23 -35.71 -6.14 -21.60
CA ALA A 23 -35.25 -5.37 -20.44
C ALA A 23 -34.77 -6.30 -19.30
N ILE A 24 -35.48 -7.37 -19.01
CA ILE A 24 -35.09 -8.37 -18.01
C ILE A 24 -33.79 -9.07 -18.42
N LEU A 25 -33.66 -9.48 -19.67
CA LEU A 25 -32.42 -10.11 -20.18
C LEU A 25 -31.22 -9.17 -20.08
N LEU A 26 -31.39 -7.92 -20.46
CA LEU A 26 -30.33 -6.91 -20.32
C LEU A 26 -29.95 -6.70 -18.85
N THR A 27 -30.92 -6.60 -17.97
CA THR A 27 -30.67 -6.47 -16.53
C THR A 27 -29.91 -7.69 -15.99
N VAL A 28 -30.29 -8.89 -16.37
CA VAL A 28 -29.61 -10.14 -15.96
C VAL A 28 -28.17 -10.16 -16.51
N VAL A 29 -27.94 -9.73 -17.74
CA VAL A 29 -26.59 -9.66 -18.34
C VAL A 29 -25.73 -8.63 -17.60
N VAL A 30 -26.27 -7.45 -17.32
CA VAL A 30 -25.58 -6.41 -16.55
C VAL A 30 -25.26 -6.88 -15.14
N VAL A 31 -26.22 -7.47 -14.45
CA VAL A 31 -26.02 -8.00 -13.09
C VAL A 31 -24.96 -9.13 -13.09
N LYS A 32 -25.03 -10.07 -14.02
CA LYS A 32 -24.02 -11.12 -14.16
C LYS A 32 -22.64 -10.54 -14.48
N ARG A 33 -22.55 -9.56 -15.36
CA ARG A 33 -21.28 -9.00 -15.79
C ARG A 33 -20.64 -8.08 -14.74
N PHE A 34 -21.44 -7.33 -13.97
CA PHE A 34 -20.95 -6.35 -12.99
C PHE A 34 -20.92 -6.87 -11.55
N ILE A 35 -21.81 -7.80 -11.16
CA ILE A 35 -21.89 -8.27 -9.77
C ILE A 35 -21.32 -9.68 -9.62
N ILE A 36 -21.57 -10.59 -10.57
CA ILE A 36 -21.14 -11.99 -10.45
C ILE A 36 -19.80 -12.23 -11.15
N ASN A 37 -19.52 -11.54 -12.27
CA ASN A 37 -18.25 -11.60 -12.99
C ASN A 37 -17.43 -10.30 -12.83
N SER A 38 -17.60 -9.56 -11.75
CA SER A 38 -16.48 -8.72 -11.32
C SER A 38 -15.31 -9.67 -11.14
N PRO A 39 -14.19 -9.51 -11.85
CA PRO A 39 -12.98 -10.26 -11.54
C PRO A 39 -12.56 -9.83 -10.14
N THR A 40 -13.13 -10.50 -9.14
CA THR A 40 -12.64 -10.51 -7.77
C THR A 40 -11.43 -11.41 -7.78
N SER A 41 -10.40 -10.91 -8.35
CA SER A 41 -8.99 -11.13 -8.09
C SER A 41 -8.21 -10.41 -9.21
N ALA A 42 -8.05 -9.10 -9.11
CA ALA A 42 -6.69 -8.61 -9.26
C ALA A 42 -5.86 -9.57 -8.41
N PRO A 43 -4.73 -10.12 -8.91
CA PRO A 43 -3.85 -10.90 -8.04
C PRO A 43 -3.71 -10.06 -6.79
N GLU A 44 -4.06 -10.64 -5.65
CA GLU A 44 -3.92 -10.00 -4.35
C GLU A 44 -2.42 -9.80 -4.22
N MET A 45 -1.97 -8.64 -4.75
CA MET A 45 -0.57 -8.30 -4.75
C MET A 45 -0.28 -8.10 -3.27
N LYS A 46 0.31 -9.13 -2.69
CA LYS A 46 0.65 -9.22 -1.28
C LYS A 46 1.42 -7.94 -0.91
N GLU A 47 0.85 -7.15 -0.04
CA GLU A 47 1.55 -6.02 0.58
C GLU A 47 2.50 -6.57 1.63
N VAL A 48 3.63 -5.90 1.83
CA VAL A 48 4.58 -6.30 2.87
C VAL A 48 3.87 -6.40 4.22
N ALA A 49 3.89 -7.58 4.80
CA ALA A 49 3.18 -7.91 6.03
C ALA A 49 4.12 -8.43 7.11
N VAL A 50 3.68 -8.34 8.36
CA VAL A 50 4.36 -8.96 9.50
C VAL A 50 4.54 -10.46 9.23
N GLY A 51 5.77 -10.97 9.42
CA GLY A 51 6.15 -12.33 9.12
C GLY A 51 6.74 -12.55 7.72
N ASP A 52 6.71 -11.55 6.84
CA ASP A 52 7.41 -11.64 5.56
C ASP A 52 8.91 -11.45 5.76
N LYS A 53 9.70 -12.13 4.92
CA LYS A 53 11.16 -11.97 4.91
C LYS A 53 11.56 -11.01 3.79
N LEU A 54 12.13 -9.87 4.17
CA LEU A 54 12.67 -8.91 3.21
C LEU A 54 14.05 -9.34 2.74
N SER A 55 14.25 -9.32 1.42
CA SER A 55 15.56 -9.48 0.79
C SER A 55 15.83 -8.26 -0.08
N ILE A 56 16.79 -7.44 0.35
CA ILE A 56 17.19 -6.23 -0.37
C ILE A 56 18.65 -6.40 -0.76
N PRO A 57 19.00 -6.28 -2.05
CA PRO A 57 20.38 -6.37 -2.50
C PRO A 57 21.28 -5.42 -1.70
N ASN A 58 22.48 -5.88 -1.34
CA ASN A 58 23.49 -5.12 -0.60
C ASN A 58 23.12 -4.72 0.84
N VAL A 59 21.98 -5.15 1.37
CA VAL A 59 21.60 -4.92 2.76
C VAL A 59 21.87 -6.17 3.59
N SER A 60 22.69 -6.03 4.64
CA SER A 60 22.91 -7.04 5.66
C SER A 60 22.12 -6.65 6.91
N TRP A 61 21.25 -7.52 7.36
CA TRP A 61 20.38 -7.32 8.53
C TRP A 61 21.12 -7.55 9.85
N GLU A 62 22.15 -8.38 9.84
CA GLU A 62 22.92 -8.79 11.02
C GLU A 62 23.71 -7.65 11.69
N LYS A 63 23.83 -6.51 11.00
CA LYS A 63 24.58 -5.32 11.50
C LYS A 63 23.90 -4.63 12.67
N SER A 64 22.61 -4.90 12.91
CA SER A 64 21.83 -4.28 13.96
C SER A 64 20.77 -5.28 14.46
N ARG A 65 20.35 -5.16 15.71
CA ARG A 65 19.28 -6.03 16.26
C ARG A 65 17.97 -5.82 15.50
N ARG A 66 17.68 -4.58 15.12
CA ARG A 66 16.48 -4.21 14.34
C ARG A 66 16.86 -3.14 13.31
N THR A 67 16.15 -3.10 12.23
CA THR A 67 16.28 -2.04 11.23
C THR A 67 14.91 -1.43 10.96
N LEU A 68 14.79 -0.12 11.17
CA LEU A 68 13.64 0.65 10.71
C LEU A 68 13.94 1.13 9.29
N ILE A 69 13.05 0.82 8.38
CA ILE A 69 13.15 1.20 6.97
C ILE A 69 12.06 2.21 6.68
N VAL A 70 12.41 3.35 6.12
CA VAL A 70 11.45 4.26 5.51
C VAL A 70 11.54 4.16 3.99
N VAL A 71 10.43 3.76 3.37
CA VAL A 71 10.31 3.66 1.92
C VAL A 71 9.67 4.94 1.40
N LEU A 72 10.39 5.65 0.56
CA LEU A 72 10.01 6.95 0.00
C LEU A 72 10.15 6.94 -1.52
N ALA A 73 9.56 7.92 -2.18
CA ALA A 73 9.75 8.18 -3.60
C ALA A 73 9.83 9.69 -3.87
N GLN A 74 10.68 10.09 -4.78
CA GLN A 74 10.76 11.48 -5.21
C GLN A 74 9.42 11.91 -5.86
N GLY A 75 8.96 13.11 -5.53
CA GLY A 75 7.65 13.61 -5.99
C GLY A 75 6.44 13.11 -5.20
N CYS A 76 6.64 12.27 -4.18
CA CYS A 76 5.59 11.81 -3.29
C CYS A 76 5.15 12.92 -2.32
N HIS A 77 3.94 13.42 -2.47
CA HIS A 77 3.37 14.48 -1.64
C HIS A 77 3.32 14.10 -0.15
N PHE A 78 2.77 12.93 0.17
CA PHE A 78 2.66 12.43 1.55
C PHE A 78 4.03 12.15 2.19
N CYS A 79 5.06 11.84 1.39
CA CYS A 79 6.42 11.69 1.89
C CYS A 79 6.97 13.02 2.41
N ALA A 80 6.74 14.11 1.66
CA ALA A 80 7.13 15.44 2.07
C ALA A 80 6.37 15.91 3.32
N GLU A 81 5.07 15.68 3.38
CA GLU A 81 4.25 16.01 4.55
C GLU A 81 4.65 15.22 5.82
N SER A 82 5.18 14.01 5.66
CA SER A 82 5.65 13.16 6.76
C SER A 82 7.08 13.49 7.22
N ALA A 83 7.80 14.37 6.53
CA ALA A 83 9.19 14.71 6.86
C ALA A 83 9.40 15.19 8.31
N PRO A 84 8.51 15.98 8.95
CA PRO A 84 8.65 16.34 10.36
C PRO A 84 8.67 15.11 11.29
N PHE A 85 7.86 14.10 11.00
CA PHE A 85 7.86 12.85 11.76
C PHE A 85 9.16 12.06 11.58
N TYR A 86 9.67 11.95 10.36
CA TYR A 86 10.93 11.22 10.10
C TYR A 86 12.14 11.89 10.74
N ARG A 87 12.15 13.22 10.86
CA ARG A 87 13.18 13.93 11.64
C ARG A 87 13.12 13.52 13.11
N ARG A 88 11.93 13.47 13.71
CA ARG A 88 11.76 13.00 15.09
C ARG A 88 12.22 11.55 15.25
N LEU A 89 11.85 10.65 14.32
CA LEU A 89 12.30 9.26 14.33
C LEU A 89 13.82 9.12 14.32
N THR A 90 14.51 9.99 13.57
CA THR A 90 15.99 9.98 13.55
C THR A 90 16.58 10.25 14.94
N GLU A 91 15.96 11.14 15.72
CA GLU A 91 16.42 11.42 17.07
C GLU A 91 16.07 10.26 18.03
N GLU A 92 14.91 9.62 17.88
CA GLU A 92 14.54 8.46 18.68
C GLU A 92 15.48 7.27 18.44
N VAL A 93 15.85 7.00 17.20
CA VAL A 93 16.78 5.91 16.82
C VAL A 93 18.19 6.14 17.32
N LYS A 94 18.64 7.39 17.54
CA LYS A 94 19.96 7.71 18.12
C LYS A 94 20.04 7.35 19.61
N LYS A 95 18.92 7.14 20.29
CA LYS A 95 18.91 6.68 21.68
C LYS A 95 19.47 5.25 21.79
N PRO A 96 20.09 4.86 22.92
CA PRO A 96 20.59 3.50 23.08
C PRO A 96 19.50 2.45 22.80
N GLY A 97 19.72 1.56 21.83
CA GLY A 97 18.70 0.58 21.46
C GLY A 97 19.02 -0.24 20.21
N ASP A 98 20.20 -0.13 19.63
CA ASP A 98 20.66 -0.93 18.46
C ASP A 98 19.64 -1.04 17.31
N VAL A 99 19.01 0.10 16.97
CA VAL A 99 18.10 0.24 15.83
C VAL A 99 18.81 1.01 14.72
N ARG A 100 19.02 0.37 13.58
CA ARG A 100 19.48 1.01 12.36
C ARG A 100 18.30 1.71 11.67
N PHE A 101 18.49 2.94 11.19
CA PHE A 101 17.49 3.63 10.38
C PHE A 101 18.00 3.83 8.97
N MET A 102 17.30 3.30 7.99
CA MET A 102 17.66 3.39 6.59
C MET A 102 16.49 3.85 5.72
N ALA A 103 16.79 4.45 4.59
CA ALA A 103 15.82 4.84 3.58
C ALA A 103 15.96 3.97 2.34
N LEU A 104 14.82 3.55 1.79
CA LEU A 104 14.71 2.88 0.49
C LEU A 104 13.98 3.77 -0.49
N LEU A 105 14.54 3.93 -1.68
CA LEU A 105 13.93 4.70 -2.76
C LEU A 105 14.10 3.96 -4.09
N PRO A 106 13.17 4.15 -5.06
CA PRO A 106 13.35 3.65 -6.42
C PRO A 106 14.43 4.42 -7.19
N GLN A 107 14.77 5.65 -6.76
CA GLN A 107 15.82 6.47 -7.33
C GLN A 107 17.21 5.97 -6.92
N SER A 108 18.22 6.39 -7.64
CA SER A 108 19.63 6.11 -7.28
C SER A 108 19.96 6.61 -5.87
N ARG A 109 20.96 5.99 -5.24
CA ARG A 109 21.41 6.39 -3.89
C ARG A 109 21.72 7.89 -3.81
N THR A 110 22.39 8.46 -4.80
CA THR A 110 22.74 9.89 -4.84
C THR A 110 21.51 10.79 -4.91
N GLU A 111 20.53 10.43 -5.75
CA GLU A 111 19.28 11.17 -5.86
C GLU A 111 18.44 11.03 -4.58
N GLY A 112 18.43 9.84 -3.99
CA GLY A 112 17.77 9.57 -2.71
C GLY A 112 18.37 10.40 -1.58
N GLN A 113 19.69 10.47 -1.46
CA GLN A 113 20.38 11.31 -0.47
C GLN A 113 20.07 12.80 -0.66
N LYS A 114 20.08 13.26 -1.91
CA LYS A 114 19.68 14.64 -2.23
C LYS A 114 18.23 14.90 -1.81
N TYR A 115 17.30 14.02 -2.15
CA TYR A 115 15.90 14.15 -1.80
C TYR A 115 15.69 14.21 -0.28
N LEU A 116 16.34 13.34 0.49
CA LEU A 116 16.29 13.36 1.96
C LEU A 116 16.86 14.67 2.52
N SER A 117 17.98 15.14 1.95
CA SER A 117 18.58 16.42 2.34
C SER A 117 17.65 17.60 2.07
N ASP A 118 17.00 17.63 0.91
CA ASP A 118 16.01 18.66 0.54
C ASP A 118 14.81 18.69 1.50
N LEU A 119 14.43 17.53 2.05
CA LEU A 119 13.39 17.39 3.08
C LEU A 119 13.91 17.59 4.52
N GLY A 120 15.21 17.79 4.70
CA GLY A 120 15.84 17.93 6.00
C GLY A 120 15.77 16.67 6.87
N ILE A 121 15.74 15.48 6.26
CA ILE A 121 15.70 14.17 6.95
C ILE A 121 17.15 13.65 7.03
N PRO A 122 17.78 13.57 8.21
CA PRO A 122 19.20 13.26 8.35
C PRO A 122 19.49 11.74 8.37
N ILE A 123 18.94 10.99 7.40
CA ILE A 123 19.26 9.58 7.20
C ILE A 123 20.43 9.47 6.23
N GLN A 124 21.52 8.85 6.68
CA GLN A 124 22.72 8.64 5.87
C GLN A 124 22.69 7.32 5.11
N ASP A 125 21.98 6.33 5.63
CA ASP A 125 21.90 4.99 5.07
C ASP A 125 20.76 4.94 4.04
N VAL A 126 21.13 5.06 2.77
CA VAL A 126 20.20 5.14 1.64
C VAL A 126 20.51 4.02 0.67
N GLU A 127 19.51 3.23 0.34
CA GLU A 127 19.61 2.17 -0.66
C GLU A 127 18.56 2.34 -1.76
N GLN A 128 18.94 1.95 -2.96
CA GLN A 128 18.02 1.86 -4.08
C GLN A 128 17.34 0.49 -4.08
N ALA A 129 16.01 0.47 -4.24
CA ALA A 129 15.26 -0.77 -4.38
C ALA A 129 14.10 -0.60 -5.35
N ASP A 130 13.80 -1.66 -6.10
CA ASP A 130 12.52 -1.78 -6.78
C ASP A 130 11.42 -2.08 -5.76
N LEU A 131 10.52 -1.13 -5.56
CA LEU A 131 9.48 -1.22 -4.54
C LEU A 131 8.51 -2.38 -4.81
N GLY A 132 8.30 -2.74 -6.08
CA GLY A 132 7.49 -3.89 -6.46
C GLY A 132 8.12 -5.21 -6.02
N SER A 133 9.43 -5.33 -6.10
CA SER A 133 10.16 -6.55 -5.71
C SER A 133 10.10 -6.86 -4.20
N ILE A 134 9.87 -5.84 -3.39
CA ILE A 134 9.72 -5.95 -1.93
C ILE A 134 8.26 -5.83 -1.46
N ASN A 135 7.30 -5.96 -2.38
CA ASN A 135 5.86 -5.86 -2.13
C ASN A 135 5.40 -4.54 -1.47
N VAL A 136 6.12 -3.44 -1.66
CA VAL A 136 5.69 -2.10 -1.23
C VAL A 136 4.92 -1.43 -2.35
N ARG A 137 3.65 -1.14 -2.10
CA ARG A 137 2.71 -0.57 -3.10
C ARG A 137 2.55 0.92 -3.03
N GLY A 138 2.87 1.50 -1.90
CA GLY A 138 2.67 2.92 -1.66
C GLY A 138 3.81 3.55 -0.90
N THR A 139 3.97 4.85 -1.08
CA THR A 139 4.91 5.66 -0.31
C THR A 139 4.17 6.83 0.34
N PRO A 140 4.52 7.18 1.56
CA PRO A 140 5.57 6.56 2.39
C PRO A 140 5.11 5.22 3.00
N THR A 141 6.06 4.32 3.29
CA THR A 141 5.83 3.11 4.09
C THR A 141 6.97 2.97 5.10
N LEU A 142 6.64 2.67 6.35
CA LEU A 142 7.61 2.29 7.38
C LEU A 142 7.56 0.78 7.60
N ILE A 143 8.72 0.15 7.71
CA ILE A 143 8.87 -1.29 7.94
C ILE A 143 9.91 -1.49 9.03
N LEU A 144 9.56 -2.23 10.07
CA LEU A 144 10.49 -2.66 11.09
C LEU A 144 10.85 -4.13 10.86
N VAL A 145 12.14 -4.41 10.75
CA VAL A 145 12.64 -5.77 10.59
C VAL A 145 13.62 -6.13 11.72
N ASP A 146 13.70 -7.42 12.01
CA ASP A 146 14.70 -7.96 12.94
C ASP A 146 16.05 -8.19 12.22
N ASN A 147 17.03 -8.75 12.97
CA ASN A 147 18.36 -9.07 12.47
C ASN A 147 18.42 -10.22 11.47
N SER A 148 17.31 -10.87 11.19
CA SER A 148 17.18 -11.90 10.14
C SER A 148 16.51 -11.35 8.87
N GLY A 149 16.01 -10.11 8.92
CA GLY A 149 15.22 -9.50 7.84
C GLY A 149 13.74 -9.87 7.88
N LEU A 150 13.25 -10.44 8.99
CA LEU A 150 11.84 -10.73 9.19
C LEU A 150 11.10 -9.44 9.56
N VAL A 151 10.00 -9.15 8.88
CA VAL A 151 9.15 -7.99 9.18
C VAL A 151 8.42 -8.21 10.48
N THR A 152 8.64 -7.33 11.44
CA THR A 152 7.98 -7.34 12.76
C THR A 152 6.88 -6.31 12.90
N ALA A 153 6.90 -5.24 12.08
CA ALA A 153 5.82 -4.28 11.96
C ALA A 153 5.89 -3.54 10.62
N SER A 154 4.75 -3.04 10.13
CA SER A 154 4.68 -2.18 8.95
C SER A 154 3.56 -1.15 9.09
N TRP A 155 3.77 0.05 8.53
CA TRP A 155 2.82 1.15 8.51
C TRP A 155 2.87 1.82 7.14
N VAL A 156 1.70 1.99 6.52
CA VAL A 156 1.59 2.50 5.15
C VAL A 156 0.92 3.86 5.14
N GLY A 157 1.43 4.76 4.32
CA GLY A 157 0.91 6.09 4.12
C GLY A 157 1.42 7.10 5.16
N LYS A 158 0.90 8.33 5.06
CA LYS A 158 1.09 9.35 6.08
C LYS A 158 0.37 8.92 7.35
N LEU A 159 1.09 8.89 8.46
CA LEU A 159 0.57 8.41 9.73
C LEU A 159 -0.15 9.53 10.49
N GLU A 160 -1.23 9.15 11.15
CA GLU A 160 -1.90 9.97 12.16
C GLU A 160 -1.11 9.91 13.48
N PRO A 161 -1.29 10.88 14.40
CA PRO A 161 -0.50 10.99 15.62
C PRO A 161 -0.47 9.73 16.52
N ASP A 162 -1.58 8.98 16.56
CA ASP A 162 -1.67 7.70 17.31
C ASP A 162 -0.79 6.62 16.70
N LYS A 163 -0.71 6.57 15.37
CA LYS A 163 0.16 5.65 14.62
C LYS A 163 1.63 6.06 14.68
N GLU A 164 1.92 7.36 14.67
CA GLU A 164 3.27 7.86 14.91
C GLU A 164 3.76 7.45 16.32
N ALA A 165 2.90 7.55 17.34
CA ALA A 165 3.20 7.09 18.69
C ALA A 165 3.41 5.56 18.74
N ASP A 166 2.64 4.77 18.00
CA ASP A 166 2.82 3.32 17.92
C ASP A 166 4.20 2.95 17.34
N VAL A 167 4.65 3.65 16.28
CA VAL A 167 6.01 3.47 15.74
C VAL A 167 7.06 3.69 16.82
N ILE A 168 6.98 4.82 17.53
CA ILE A 168 7.95 5.18 18.59
C ILE A 168 7.93 4.14 19.71
N ASN A 169 6.75 3.74 20.17
CA ASN A 169 6.59 2.72 21.21
C ASN A 169 7.24 1.40 20.79
N LYS A 170 7.03 0.96 19.54
CA LYS A 170 7.66 -0.27 19.04
C LYS A 170 9.18 -0.17 18.92
N LEU A 171 9.73 1.02 18.67
CA LEU A 171 11.18 1.22 18.66
C LEU A 171 11.77 1.17 20.07
N GLN A 172 11.04 1.63 21.07
CA GLN A 172 11.49 1.65 22.48
C GLN A 172 11.31 0.28 23.18
N CYS A 173 10.39 -0.54 22.69
CA CYS A 173 10.13 -1.87 23.25
C CYS A 173 11.19 -2.88 22.78
N GLU A 174 12.09 -3.34 23.70
CA GLU A 174 13.10 -4.37 23.39
C GLU A 174 12.49 -5.76 23.11
N ASN A 175 11.27 -6.06 23.57
CA ASN A 175 10.63 -7.38 23.53
C ASN A 175 9.17 -7.38 23.04
N CYS A 176 8.72 -6.40 22.25
CA CYS A 176 7.34 -6.33 21.75
C CYS A 176 7.04 -7.22 20.53
N GLY A 177 7.72 -8.34 20.37
CA GLY A 177 7.57 -9.25 19.23
C GLY A 177 7.74 -10.72 19.64
N SER A 178 6.96 -11.17 20.62
CA SER A 178 6.82 -12.60 20.93
C SER A 178 5.38 -13.00 20.77
#